data_6f722e18ccf1f7f105333362248fbd3b
#
_entry.id   6f722e18ccf1f7f105333362248fbd3b
#
_cell.length_a   1.000
_cell.length_b   1.000
_cell.length_c   1.000
_cell.angle_alpha   90.00
_cell.angle_beta   90.00
_cell.angle_gamma   90.00
#
_symmetry.space_group_name_H-M   'P 1'
#
loop_
_entity.id
_entity.type
_entity.pdbx_description
1 polymer ?
#
loop_
_entity_poly.entity_id
_entity_poly.type
_entity_poly.pdbx_seq_one_letter_code
_entity_poly.pdbx_strand_id
1 'polypeptide(L)'
;DKSDSDTEKQAKEETVYVITDASGNKTKTVVSNWLKNPQGVKKLEDVSDLTNIENVKTDEGFTANGDKLTWDTEGGDIYYKGYTDKALPVDVKVTYTLDGKEIKPEDLAGKSGKLTVRYDYTNNDKKTVKINGKKTDIYVPYLMATTAILDTNVYSNVEVTNGKLISDGSRQILIGVAMPGLTKSLDLQDNEDIEIPEYVEFTADVKDFESTTSLTVATSDIFSKLDLSDIGDADDLQDKLDELSDATDELVD
;
A
#
# COMPACT_ATOMS: atom_id res chain seq x y z
N ASP A 1 -9.72 18.38 -42.08
CA ASP A 1 -10.07 18.88 -40.75
C ASP A 1 -10.61 17.71 -39.93
N LYS A 2 -9.73 17.05 -39.19
CA LYS A 2 -10.11 16.16 -38.11
C LYS A 2 -9.83 16.91 -36.83
N SER A 3 -10.86 17.44 -36.19
CA SER A 3 -10.81 17.84 -34.80
C SER A 3 -10.85 16.58 -33.97
N ASP A 4 -9.69 16.08 -33.55
CA ASP A 4 -9.58 15.17 -32.42
C ASP A 4 -9.96 15.99 -31.18
N SER A 5 -11.23 15.92 -30.80
CA SER A 5 -11.62 16.30 -29.46
C SER A 5 -11.16 15.17 -28.53
N ASP A 6 -9.98 15.29 -27.97
CA ASP A 6 -9.61 14.59 -26.72
C ASP A 6 -10.62 15.05 -25.64
N THR A 7 -11.74 14.35 -25.57
CA THR A 7 -12.59 14.39 -24.39
C THR A 7 -11.77 13.71 -23.31
N GLU A 8 -11.14 14.50 -22.42
CA GLU A 8 -10.52 13.98 -21.20
C GLU A 8 -11.56 13.07 -20.54
N LYS A 9 -11.27 11.78 -20.53
CA LYS A 9 -12.13 10.81 -19.84
C LYS A 9 -12.17 11.20 -18.38
N GLN A 10 -13.38 11.20 -17.81
CA GLN A 10 -13.57 11.30 -16.36
C GLN A 10 -12.57 10.37 -15.67
N ALA A 11 -11.67 10.96 -14.87
CA ALA A 11 -10.67 10.21 -14.12
C ALA A 11 -11.22 9.90 -12.73
N LYS A 12 -11.02 8.66 -12.29
CA LYS A 12 -11.32 8.19 -10.93
C LYS A 12 -10.02 7.73 -10.29
N GLU A 13 -9.73 8.27 -9.12
CA GLU A 13 -8.65 7.80 -8.26
C GLU A 13 -9.24 7.09 -7.05
N GLU A 14 -8.72 5.92 -6.73
CA GLU A 14 -9.20 5.08 -5.64
C GLU A 14 -8.06 4.79 -4.67
N THR A 15 -8.31 4.97 -3.37
CA THR A 15 -7.39 4.60 -2.30
C THR A 15 -8.10 3.65 -1.34
N VAL A 16 -7.47 2.53 -1.05
CA VAL A 16 -8.02 1.50 -0.17
C VAL A 16 -7.32 1.55 1.18
N TYR A 17 -8.10 1.74 2.25
CA TYR A 17 -7.64 1.73 3.63
C TYR A 17 -8.11 0.45 4.30
N VAL A 18 -7.18 -0.36 4.76
CA VAL A 18 -7.48 -1.58 5.52
C VAL A 18 -7.18 -1.36 6.98
N ILE A 19 -8.18 -1.52 7.83
CA ILE A 19 -8.02 -1.50 9.28
C ILE A 19 -7.82 -2.93 9.73
N THR A 20 -6.74 -3.18 10.46
CA THR A 20 -6.38 -4.50 10.95
C THR A 20 -6.29 -4.49 12.48
N ASP A 21 -6.33 -5.69 13.06
CA ASP A 21 -5.85 -5.90 14.42
C ASP A 21 -4.31 -5.87 14.46
N ALA A 22 -3.75 -6.02 15.66
CA ALA A 22 -2.30 -5.98 15.86
C ALA A 22 -1.54 -7.12 15.16
N SER A 23 -2.21 -8.21 14.78
CA SER A 23 -1.63 -9.34 14.04
C SER A 23 -1.75 -9.20 12.52
N GLY A 24 -2.37 -8.11 12.03
CA GLY A 24 -2.59 -7.85 10.61
C GLY A 24 -3.90 -8.43 10.06
N ASN A 25 -4.74 -9.06 10.90
CA ASN A 25 -6.03 -9.57 10.43
C ASN A 25 -6.98 -8.40 10.09
N LYS A 26 -7.53 -8.45 8.89
CA LYS A 26 -8.47 -7.45 8.41
C LYS A 26 -9.72 -7.38 9.31
N THR A 27 -10.03 -6.19 9.82
CA THR A 27 -11.26 -5.90 10.56
C THR A 27 -12.25 -5.08 9.73
N LYS A 28 -11.76 -4.18 8.88
CA LYS A 28 -12.57 -3.30 8.05
C LYS A 28 -11.78 -2.81 6.85
N THR A 29 -12.45 -2.69 5.70
CA THR A 29 -11.88 -2.06 4.51
C THR A 29 -12.71 -0.85 4.11
N VAL A 30 -12.06 0.31 4.03
CA VAL A 30 -12.63 1.58 3.59
C VAL A 30 -12.01 1.94 2.25
N VAL A 31 -12.85 2.24 1.27
CA VAL A 31 -12.42 2.68 -0.05
C VAL A 31 -12.79 4.15 -0.22
N SER A 32 -11.80 4.97 -0.49
CA SER A 32 -11.96 6.40 -0.78
C SER A 32 -11.80 6.64 -2.27
N ASN A 33 -12.74 7.36 -2.86
CA ASN A 33 -12.76 7.64 -4.29
C ASN A 33 -12.76 9.15 -4.52
N TRP A 34 -11.98 9.57 -5.50
CA TRP A 34 -11.99 10.92 -6.04
C TRP A 34 -12.44 10.87 -7.50
N LEU A 35 -13.63 11.39 -7.77
CA LEU A 35 -14.14 11.57 -9.13
C LEU A 35 -13.80 12.97 -9.60
N LYS A 36 -12.94 13.07 -10.58
CA LYS A 36 -12.55 14.34 -11.20
C LYS A 36 -13.63 14.82 -12.16
N ASN A 37 -13.97 16.09 -12.10
CA ASN A 37 -14.96 16.73 -12.94
C ASN A 37 -14.37 17.90 -13.76
N PRO A 38 -13.39 17.65 -14.64
CA PRO A 38 -12.68 18.72 -15.37
C PRO A 38 -13.60 19.50 -16.30
N GLN A 39 -14.75 18.93 -16.70
CA GLN A 39 -15.71 19.57 -17.58
C GLN A 39 -16.80 20.35 -16.82
N GLY A 40 -16.83 20.29 -15.50
CA GLY A 40 -17.81 20.97 -14.67
C GLY A 40 -19.25 20.52 -14.90
N VAL A 41 -19.44 19.26 -15.28
CA VAL A 41 -20.80 18.73 -15.51
C VAL A 41 -21.57 18.62 -14.20
N LYS A 42 -22.88 18.83 -14.23
CA LYS A 42 -23.75 18.80 -13.04
C LYS A 42 -24.14 17.39 -12.60
N LYS A 43 -23.89 16.39 -13.41
CA LYS A 43 -24.12 14.98 -13.10
C LYS A 43 -22.91 14.17 -13.50
N LEU A 44 -22.33 13.45 -12.55
CA LEU A 44 -21.23 12.51 -12.77
C LEU A 44 -21.73 11.08 -12.62
N GLU A 45 -21.49 10.28 -13.64
CA GLU A 45 -21.77 8.84 -13.61
C GLU A 45 -20.56 8.09 -13.04
N ASP A 46 -20.82 7.12 -12.17
CA ASP A 46 -19.80 6.23 -11.61
C ASP A 46 -20.35 4.81 -11.46
N VAL A 47 -19.48 3.85 -11.25
CA VAL A 47 -19.83 2.47 -10.91
C VAL A 47 -19.11 2.10 -9.61
N SER A 48 -19.90 1.67 -8.61
CA SER A 48 -19.39 1.28 -7.31
C SER A 48 -20.26 0.21 -6.68
N ASP A 49 -19.66 -0.84 -6.17
CA ASP A 49 -20.30 -1.87 -5.39
C ASP A 49 -20.03 -1.74 -3.87
N LEU A 50 -19.51 -0.58 -3.47
CA LEU A 50 -19.30 -0.26 -2.06
C LEU A 50 -20.61 -0.13 -1.29
N THR A 51 -20.56 -0.44 -0.01
CA THR A 51 -21.68 -0.23 0.92
C THR A 51 -21.50 1.05 1.75
N ASN A 52 -22.59 1.61 2.28
CA ASN A 52 -22.59 2.80 3.11
C ASN A 52 -21.78 3.96 2.49
N ILE A 53 -22.09 4.27 1.22
CA ILE A 53 -21.43 5.34 0.47
C ILE A 53 -21.78 6.70 1.08
N GLU A 54 -20.76 7.52 1.31
CA GLU A 54 -20.86 8.83 1.93
C GLU A 54 -19.94 9.83 1.22
N ASN A 55 -20.47 11.00 0.83
CA ASN A 55 -19.66 12.12 0.37
C ASN A 55 -18.87 12.69 1.58
N VAL A 56 -17.55 12.86 1.44
CA VAL A 56 -16.67 13.23 2.56
C VAL A 56 -16.19 14.68 2.54
N LYS A 57 -16.51 15.42 1.48
CA LYS A 57 -16.06 16.82 1.34
C LYS A 57 -17.18 17.82 1.22
N THR A 58 -18.29 17.41 0.63
CA THR A 58 -19.40 18.30 0.27
C THR A 58 -20.74 17.65 0.60
N ASP A 59 -21.84 18.38 0.39
CA ASP A 59 -23.19 17.91 0.72
C ASP A 59 -23.94 17.32 -0.49
N GLU A 60 -23.28 17.24 -1.67
CA GLU A 60 -23.89 16.66 -2.86
C GLU A 60 -24.25 15.20 -2.66
N GLY A 61 -25.47 14.87 -3.06
CA GLY A 61 -26.00 13.54 -3.01
C GLY A 61 -25.82 12.77 -4.32
N PHE A 62 -26.28 11.54 -4.31
CA PHE A 62 -26.30 10.67 -5.47
C PHE A 62 -27.59 9.85 -5.53
N THR A 63 -27.92 9.38 -6.73
CA THR A 63 -28.92 8.33 -6.96
C THR A 63 -28.22 7.05 -7.36
N ALA A 64 -28.73 5.90 -6.88
CA ALA A 64 -28.18 4.59 -7.20
C ALA A 64 -29.18 3.73 -7.97
N ASN A 65 -28.69 3.01 -8.97
CA ASN A 65 -29.41 1.98 -9.67
C ASN A 65 -28.52 0.74 -9.83
N GLY A 66 -28.60 -0.17 -8.87
CA GLY A 66 -27.61 -1.23 -8.69
C GLY A 66 -26.23 -0.63 -8.39
N ASP A 67 -25.22 -1.03 -9.12
CA ASP A 67 -23.84 -0.55 -8.97
C ASP A 67 -23.59 0.81 -9.66
N LYS A 68 -24.57 1.34 -10.39
CA LYS A 68 -24.47 2.64 -11.07
C LYS A 68 -24.87 3.76 -10.13
N LEU A 69 -23.98 4.73 -9.96
CA LEU A 69 -24.18 5.94 -9.19
C LEU A 69 -24.26 7.13 -10.13
N THR A 70 -25.21 8.03 -9.87
CA THR A 70 -25.27 9.34 -10.53
C THR A 70 -25.18 10.40 -9.44
N TRP A 71 -24.04 11.06 -9.37
CA TRP A 71 -23.78 12.14 -8.43
C TRP A 71 -24.34 13.46 -8.95
N ASP A 72 -25.07 14.16 -8.11
CA ASP A 72 -25.44 15.55 -8.35
C ASP A 72 -24.26 16.42 -7.93
N THR A 73 -23.69 17.20 -8.86
CA THR A 73 -22.54 18.06 -8.59
C THR A 73 -22.89 19.51 -8.86
N GLU A 74 -22.25 20.41 -8.15
CA GLU A 74 -22.29 21.86 -8.47
C GLU A 74 -21.25 22.25 -9.54
N GLY A 75 -20.73 21.26 -10.27
CA GLY A 75 -19.66 21.41 -11.25
C GLY A 75 -18.26 21.10 -10.69
N GLY A 76 -18.17 20.74 -9.42
CA GLY A 76 -16.95 20.34 -8.75
C GLY A 76 -16.67 18.83 -8.80
N ASP A 77 -15.52 18.44 -8.28
CA ASP A 77 -15.14 17.05 -8.07
C ASP A 77 -15.94 16.44 -6.92
N ILE A 78 -16.15 15.13 -6.95
CA ILE A 78 -16.77 14.37 -5.87
C ILE A 78 -15.74 13.54 -5.15
N TYR A 79 -15.78 13.58 -3.82
CA TYR A 79 -14.95 12.76 -2.93
C TYR A 79 -15.87 11.95 -2.05
N TYR A 80 -15.86 10.63 -2.22
CA TYR A 80 -16.70 9.76 -1.41
C TYR A 80 -15.94 8.56 -0.87
N LYS A 81 -16.42 7.99 0.21
CA LYS A 81 -15.95 6.75 0.77
C LYS A 81 -17.07 5.72 0.84
N GLY A 82 -16.71 4.47 0.93
CA GLY A 82 -17.60 3.35 1.20
C GLY A 82 -16.82 2.20 1.80
N TYR A 83 -17.49 1.08 2.01
CA TYR A 83 -16.93 -0.11 2.65
C TYR A 83 -17.06 -1.31 1.73
N THR A 84 -16.13 -2.25 1.86
CA THR A 84 -16.16 -3.52 1.14
C THR A 84 -15.62 -4.67 2.00
N ASP A 85 -16.15 -5.87 1.77
CA ASP A 85 -15.66 -7.11 2.35
C ASP A 85 -14.84 -7.94 1.34
N LYS A 86 -14.56 -7.41 0.15
CA LYS A 86 -13.76 -8.09 -0.86
C LYS A 86 -12.40 -8.51 -0.32
N ALA A 87 -11.86 -9.60 -0.88
CA ALA A 87 -10.50 -10.02 -0.60
C ALA A 87 -9.52 -8.91 -1.02
N LEU A 88 -8.49 -8.75 -0.20
CA LEU A 88 -7.43 -7.77 -0.49
C LEU A 88 -6.49 -8.30 -1.56
N PRO A 89 -5.96 -7.42 -2.44
CA PRO A 89 -4.93 -7.82 -3.40
C PRO A 89 -3.62 -8.22 -2.70
N VAL A 90 -3.34 -7.65 -1.54
CA VAL A 90 -2.18 -7.98 -0.71
C VAL A 90 -2.63 -8.15 0.74
N ASP A 91 -2.31 -9.28 1.34
CA ASP A 91 -2.51 -9.52 2.76
C ASP A 91 -1.25 -9.15 3.55
N VAL A 92 -1.45 -8.69 4.77
CA VAL A 92 -0.38 -8.36 5.73
C VAL A 92 -0.52 -9.27 6.95
N LYS A 93 0.57 -9.92 7.33
CA LYS A 93 0.69 -10.66 8.59
C LYS A 93 1.75 -10.00 9.45
N VAL A 94 1.42 -9.66 10.69
CA VAL A 94 2.37 -9.09 11.66
C VAL A 94 2.73 -10.11 12.71
N THR A 95 4.01 -10.38 12.87
CA THR A 95 4.55 -11.33 13.85
C THR A 95 5.44 -10.59 14.84
N TYR A 96 5.27 -10.92 16.12
CA TYR A 96 6.04 -10.34 17.23
C TYR A 96 6.92 -11.40 17.88
N THR A 97 8.16 -11.04 18.16
CA THR A 97 9.13 -11.88 18.88
C THR A 97 9.75 -11.06 20.00
N LEU A 98 9.71 -11.57 21.23
CA LEU A 98 10.36 -10.97 22.39
C LEU A 98 11.45 -11.91 22.89
N ASP A 99 12.70 -11.40 22.98
CA ASP A 99 13.89 -12.17 23.40
C ASP A 99 14.03 -13.50 22.62
N GLY A 100 13.76 -13.45 21.30
CA GLY A 100 13.89 -14.58 20.39
C GLY A 100 12.73 -15.59 20.45
N LYS A 101 11.65 -15.30 21.18
CA LYS A 101 10.48 -16.16 21.25
C LYS A 101 9.25 -15.44 20.71
N GLU A 102 8.49 -16.12 19.85
CA GLU A 102 7.22 -15.60 19.36
C GLU A 102 6.26 -15.30 20.53
N ILE A 103 5.61 -14.16 20.48
CA ILE A 103 4.67 -13.68 21.49
C ILE A 103 3.45 -13.08 20.81
N LYS A 104 2.28 -13.28 21.38
CA LYS A 104 1.06 -12.62 20.89
C LYS A 104 1.05 -11.14 21.25
N PRO A 105 0.53 -10.26 20.39
CA PRO A 105 0.50 -8.82 20.66
C PRO A 105 -0.23 -8.44 21.95
N GLU A 106 -1.30 -9.16 22.32
CA GLU A 106 -2.04 -8.97 23.56
C GLU A 106 -1.24 -9.30 24.81
N ASP A 107 -0.20 -10.12 24.71
CA ASP A 107 0.67 -10.51 25.82
C ASP A 107 1.90 -9.61 25.97
N LEU A 108 2.10 -8.61 25.07
CA LEU A 108 3.25 -7.71 25.08
C LEU A 108 3.13 -6.54 26.05
N ALA A 109 1.91 -6.09 26.36
CA ALA A 109 1.68 -4.89 27.17
C ALA A 109 2.50 -4.91 28.46
N GLY A 110 3.26 -3.85 28.69
CA GLY A 110 4.11 -3.66 29.87
C GLY A 110 5.35 -4.55 29.94
N LYS A 111 5.64 -5.37 28.91
CA LYS A 111 6.84 -6.17 28.88
C LYS A 111 8.05 -5.36 28.41
N SER A 112 9.23 -5.83 28.81
CA SER A 112 10.51 -5.26 28.42
C SER A 112 11.40 -6.37 27.87
N GLY A 113 12.26 -6.03 26.89
CA GLY A 113 13.18 -6.99 26.26
C GLY A 113 13.51 -6.58 24.83
N LYS A 114 14.18 -7.46 24.09
CA LYS A 114 14.48 -7.26 22.68
C LYS A 114 13.27 -7.69 21.83
N LEU A 115 12.59 -6.72 21.23
CA LEU A 115 11.42 -6.92 20.38
C LEU A 115 11.86 -7.01 18.92
N THR A 116 11.25 -7.94 18.18
CA THR A 116 11.24 -7.97 16.72
C THR A 116 9.82 -7.92 16.24
N VAL A 117 9.51 -7.00 15.32
CA VAL A 117 8.20 -6.91 14.65
C VAL A 117 8.44 -7.08 13.16
N ARG A 118 7.76 -8.06 12.57
CA ARG A 118 7.88 -8.39 11.16
C ARG A 118 6.54 -8.29 10.46
N TYR A 119 6.52 -7.57 9.36
CA TYR A 119 5.40 -7.41 8.44
C TYR A 119 5.68 -8.28 7.21
N ASP A 120 4.99 -9.39 7.08
CA ASP A 120 5.04 -10.25 5.89
C ASP A 120 3.87 -9.90 4.96
N TYR A 121 4.16 -9.68 3.69
CA TYR A 121 3.16 -9.34 2.68
C TYR A 121 2.95 -10.52 1.74
N THR A 122 1.68 -10.84 1.47
CA THR A 122 1.31 -11.88 0.51
C THR A 122 0.51 -11.25 -0.62
N ASN A 123 1.08 -11.23 -1.82
CA ASN A 123 0.39 -10.75 -3.02
C ASN A 123 -0.52 -11.85 -3.55
N ASN A 124 -1.83 -11.57 -3.57
CA ASN A 124 -2.88 -12.48 -4.04
C ASN A 124 -3.35 -12.16 -5.46
N ASP A 125 -2.93 -11.01 -6.02
CA ASP A 125 -3.35 -10.54 -7.35
C ASP A 125 -2.41 -11.10 -8.43
N LYS A 126 -2.69 -12.33 -8.85
CA LYS A 126 -1.93 -12.98 -9.90
C LYS A 126 -2.76 -13.22 -11.16
N LYS A 127 -2.10 -13.15 -12.30
CA LYS A 127 -2.67 -13.45 -13.62
C LYS A 127 -1.87 -14.55 -14.30
N THR A 128 -2.57 -15.52 -14.87
CA THR A 128 -1.92 -16.53 -15.71
C THR A 128 -1.83 -16.02 -17.15
N VAL A 129 -0.62 -15.84 -17.64
CA VAL A 129 -0.33 -15.42 -19.01
C VAL A 129 0.38 -16.52 -19.78
N LYS A 130 0.39 -16.43 -21.10
CA LYS A 130 1.22 -17.31 -21.95
C LYS A 130 2.47 -16.55 -22.38
N ILE A 131 3.64 -17.04 -21.94
CA ILE A 131 4.95 -16.55 -22.35
C ILE A 131 5.63 -17.68 -23.12
N ASN A 132 6.00 -17.45 -24.38
CA ASN A 132 6.63 -18.46 -25.24
C ASN A 132 5.86 -19.80 -25.31
N GLY A 133 4.52 -19.73 -25.31
CA GLY A 133 3.64 -20.92 -25.35
C GLY A 133 3.42 -21.61 -24.00
N LYS A 134 4.15 -21.26 -22.94
CA LYS A 134 4.03 -21.82 -21.59
C LYS A 134 3.11 -20.91 -20.73
N LYS A 135 2.18 -21.53 -20.01
CA LYS A 135 1.40 -20.81 -19.00
C LYS A 135 2.30 -20.45 -17.82
N THR A 136 2.34 -19.18 -17.49
CA THR A 136 3.15 -18.62 -16.40
C THR A 136 2.27 -17.72 -15.54
N ASP A 137 2.34 -17.89 -14.21
CA ASP A 137 1.67 -16.99 -13.26
C ASP A 137 2.58 -15.79 -13.00
N ILE A 138 2.05 -14.61 -13.25
CA ILE A 138 2.69 -13.33 -12.89
C ILE A 138 1.80 -12.58 -11.89
N TYR A 139 2.43 -11.91 -10.96
CA TYR A 139 1.76 -11.07 -9.98
C TYR A 139 1.64 -9.64 -10.49
N VAL A 140 0.50 -9.00 -10.22
CA VAL A 140 0.40 -7.54 -10.38
C VAL A 140 1.38 -6.91 -9.38
N PRO A 141 2.31 -6.05 -9.83
CA PRO A 141 3.30 -5.47 -8.93
C PRO A 141 2.63 -4.47 -7.97
N TYR A 142 2.92 -4.62 -6.68
CA TYR A 142 2.54 -3.68 -5.63
C TYR A 142 3.79 -3.23 -4.87
N LEU A 143 3.89 -1.93 -4.65
CA LEU A 143 4.79 -1.36 -3.65
C LEU A 143 4.03 -1.26 -2.34
N MET A 144 4.56 -1.88 -1.30
CA MET A 144 4.09 -1.79 0.08
C MET A 144 4.99 -0.83 0.83
N ALA A 145 4.41 0.24 1.39
CA ALA A 145 5.12 1.17 2.26
C ALA A 145 4.50 1.11 3.64
N THR A 146 5.27 0.66 4.63
CA THR A 146 4.82 0.58 6.03
C THR A 146 5.53 1.63 6.87
N THR A 147 4.76 2.41 7.62
CA THR A 147 5.26 3.42 8.55
C THR A 147 4.78 3.11 9.95
N ALA A 148 5.63 3.38 10.95
CA ALA A 148 5.27 3.33 12.37
C ALA A 148 5.97 4.47 13.12
N ILE A 149 5.28 5.02 14.13
CA ILE A 149 5.83 6.07 14.99
C ILE A 149 6.18 5.43 16.33
N LEU A 150 7.47 5.43 16.66
CA LEU A 150 8.01 4.80 17.86
C LEU A 150 8.39 5.88 18.89
N ASP A 151 7.81 5.79 20.10
CA ASP A 151 8.18 6.67 21.22
C ASP A 151 9.56 6.26 21.76
N THR A 152 10.49 7.21 21.84
CA THR A 152 11.85 6.97 22.34
C THR A 152 11.92 6.63 23.84
N ASN A 153 10.85 6.87 24.61
CA ASN A 153 10.75 6.41 26.00
C ASN A 153 10.48 4.90 26.11
N VAL A 154 9.89 4.31 25.06
CA VAL A 154 9.52 2.88 24.99
C VAL A 154 10.50 2.10 24.13
N TYR A 155 10.89 2.67 22.97
CA TYR A 155 11.70 2.01 21.95
C TYR A 155 13.08 2.66 21.86
N SER A 156 14.14 1.86 21.97
CA SER A 156 15.54 2.28 21.79
C SER A 156 16.29 1.26 20.93
N ASN A 157 17.46 1.65 20.41
CA ASN A 157 18.30 0.82 19.55
C ASN A 157 17.51 0.18 18.41
N VAL A 158 16.71 1.01 17.72
CA VAL A 158 15.84 0.56 16.62
C VAL A 158 16.69 0.32 15.37
N GLU A 159 16.55 -0.86 14.80
CA GLU A 159 17.15 -1.25 13.52
C GLU A 159 16.04 -1.70 12.58
N VAL A 160 16.12 -1.29 11.31
CA VAL A 160 15.09 -1.58 10.30
C VAL A 160 15.71 -2.38 9.16
N THR A 161 15.06 -3.46 8.77
CA THR A 161 15.35 -4.23 7.56
C THR A 161 14.37 -3.85 6.45
N ASN A 162 14.90 -3.58 5.26
CA ASN A 162 14.15 -3.10 4.09
C ASN A 162 13.45 -1.76 4.35
N GLY A 163 14.19 -0.83 4.96
CA GLY A 163 13.67 0.48 5.27
C GLY A 163 14.66 1.37 5.97
N LYS A 164 14.18 2.50 6.45
CA LYS A 164 14.97 3.50 7.16
C LYS A 164 14.25 4.01 8.41
N LEU A 165 15.02 4.66 9.27
CA LEU A 165 14.57 5.29 10.49
C LEU A 165 14.87 6.78 10.43
N ILE A 166 13.86 7.61 10.67
CA ILE A 166 13.98 9.07 10.81
C ILE A 166 13.73 9.41 12.28
N SER A 167 14.61 10.21 12.90
CA SER A 167 14.45 10.63 14.28
C SER A 167 14.22 12.14 14.37
N ASP A 168 13.21 12.56 15.14
CA ASP A 168 12.95 13.96 15.49
C ASP A 168 13.28 14.30 16.96
N GLY A 169 14.03 13.43 17.63
CA GLY A 169 14.48 13.58 19.00
C GLY A 169 13.56 12.92 20.04
N SER A 170 12.25 13.08 19.97
CA SER A 170 11.29 12.45 20.89
C SER A 170 10.59 11.24 20.29
N ARG A 171 10.58 11.14 18.97
CA ARG A 171 9.96 10.07 18.20
C ARG A 171 10.90 9.59 17.11
N GLN A 172 10.73 8.35 16.76
CA GLN A 172 11.38 7.75 15.59
C GLN A 172 10.29 7.31 14.63
N ILE A 173 10.43 7.72 13.37
CA ILE A 173 9.52 7.33 12.30
C ILE A 173 10.23 6.24 11.50
N LEU A 174 9.67 5.04 11.56
CA LEU A 174 10.09 3.93 10.76
C LEU A 174 9.37 3.99 9.42
N ILE A 175 10.12 3.81 8.33
CA ILE A 175 9.58 3.66 6.98
C ILE A 175 10.20 2.41 6.37
N GLY A 176 9.39 1.44 6.02
CA GLY A 176 9.83 0.21 5.35
C GLY A 176 9.11 0.01 4.03
N VAL A 177 9.79 -0.60 3.05
CA VAL A 177 9.24 -0.86 1.72
C VAL A 177 9.42 -2.33 1.33
N ALA A 178 8.44 -2.86 0.59
CA ALA A 178 8.49 -4.22 0.05
C ALA A 178 7.69 -4.32 -1.26
N MET A 179 8.06 -5.27 -2.09
CA MET A 179 7.40 -5.54 -3.38
C MET A 179 7.08 -7.04 -3.51
N PRO A 180 6.06 -7.53 -2.79
CA PRO A 180 5.77 -8.94 -2.69
C PRO A 180 5.37 -9.55 -4.04
N GLY A 181 6.01 -10.70 -4.37
CA GLY A 181 5.75 -11.45 -5.59
C GLY A 181 6.52 -10.94 -6.82
N LEU A 182 7.24 -9.82 -6.73
CA LEU A 182 7.97 -9.26 -7.86
C LEU A 182 9.17 -10.13 -8.25
N THR A 183 9.92 -10.65 -7.29
CA THR A 183 11.02 -11.61 -7.52
C THR A 183 10.57 -12.77 -8.39
N LYS A 184 9.40 -13.33 -8.07
CA LYS A 184 8.82 -14.44 -8.83
C LYS A 184 8.31 -14.02 -10.21
N SER A 185 7.70 -12.85 -10.33
CA SER A 185 7.18 -12.35 -11.61
C SER A 185 8.27 -12.07 -12.62
N LEU A 186 9.46 -11.67 -12.14
CA LEU A 186 10.63 -11.39 -12.97
C LEU A 186 11.58 -12.60 -13.14
N ASP A 187 11.23 -13.76 -12.57
CA ASP A 187 12.03 -14.99 -12.60
C ASP A 187 13.45 -14.81 -12.03
N LEU A 188 13.53 -14.03 -10.94
CA LEU A 188 14.80 -13.63 -10.29
C LEU A 188 15.15 -14.48 -9.06
N GLN A 189 14.44 -15.57 -8.78
CA GLN A 189 14.64 -16.38 -7.57
C GLN A 189 16.04 -16.99 -7.48
N ASP A 190 16.67 -17.24 -8.62
CA ASP A 190 18.02 -17.83 -8.72
C ASP A 190 19.11 -16.76 -8.95
N ASN A 191 18.74 -15.47 -8.94
CA ASN A 191 19.70 -14.36 -9.09
C ASN A 191 20.11 -13.86 -7.71
N GLU A 192 21.38 -14.13 -7.33
CA GLU A 192 21.92 -13.73 -6.02
C GLU A 192 22.33 -12.24 -5.97
N ASP A 193 22.39 -11.56 -7.10
CA ASP A 193 22.84 -10.16 -7.21
C ASP A 193 21.68 -9.16 -7.02
N ILE A 194 20.43 -9.62 -7.13
CA ILE A 194 19.24 -8.77 -6.99
C ILE A 194 18.40 -9.25 -5.81
N GLU A 195 18.28 -8.42 -4.79
CA GLU A 195 17.42 -8.66 -3.65
C GLU A 195 16.23 -7.68 -3.68
N ILE A 196 15.05 -8.18 -4.04
CA ILE A 196 13.80 -7.42 -3.99
C ILE A 196 13.15 -7.65 -2.63
N PRO A 197 12.95 -6.62 -1.79
CA PRO A 197 12.38 -6.80 -0.47
C PRO A 197 10.93 -7.27 -0.56
N GLU A 198 10.57 -8.33 0.18
CA GLU A 198 9.23 -8.89 0.25
C GLU A 198 8.59 -8.76 1.64
N TYR A 199 9.33 -8.23 2.61
CA TYR A 199 8.88 -7.99 3.98
C TYR A 199 9.54 -6.74 4.56
N VAL A 200 8.98 -6.23 5.64
CA VAL A 200 9.59 -5.18 6.47
C VAL A 200 9.73 -5.74 7.88
N GLU A 201 10.87 -5.49 8.51
CA GLU A 201 11.13 -5.92 9.87
C GLU A 201 11.86 -4.82 10.64
N PHE A 202 11.55 -4.67 11.91
CA PHE A 202 12.39 -3.88 12.79
C PHE A 202 12.65 -4.61 14.10
N THR A 203 13.80 -4.32 14.70
CA THR A 203 14.17 -4.73 16.05
C THR A 203 14.33 -3.50 16.92
N ALA A 204 14.01 -3.62 18.20
CA ALA A 204 14.19 -2.57 19.19
C ALA A 204 14.37 -3.17 20.58
N ASP A 205 15.09 -2.46 21.45
CA ASP A 205 15.01 -2.70 22.87
C ASP A 205 13.79 -1.94 23.40
N VAL A 206 12.83 -2.67 23.98
CA VAL A 206 11.61 -2.06 24.53
C VAL A 206 11.60 -2.11 26.05
N LYS A 207 11.04 -1.04 26.63
CA LYS A 207 10.82 -0.91 28.06
C LYS A 207 9.35 -0.58 28.29
N ASP A 208 8.68 -1.38 29.14
CA ASP A 208 7.26 -1.22 29.45
C ASP A 208 6.41 -1.06 28.17
N PHE A 209 6.47 -2.05 27.27
CA PHE A 209 5.90 -2.00 25.93
C PHE A 209 4.51 -1.37 25.91
N GLU A 210 4.36 -0.38 25.07
CA GLU A 210 3.10 0.19 24.63
C GLU A 210 2.95 0.00 23.11
N SER A 211 1.75 -0.38 22.68
CA SER A 211 1.47 -0.58 21.27
C SER A 211 1.52 0.74 20.51
N THR A 212 2.09 0.70 19.30
CA THR A 212 2.06 1.82 18.37
C THR A 212 1.14 1.53 17.20
N THR A 213 0.68 2.59 16.55
CA THR A 213 -0.06 2.48 15.30
C THR A 213 0.91 2.42 14.14
N SER A 214 0.72 1.45 13.25
CA SER A 214 1.37 1.41 11.96
C SER A 214 0.38 1.62 10.82
N LEU A 215 0.86 2.21 9.74
CA LEU A 215 0.12 2.41 8.50
C LEU A 215 0.87 1.73 7.37
N THR A 216 0.16 0.91 6.58
CA THR A 216 0.71 0.33 5.35
C THR A 216 -0.11 0.84 4.16
N VAL A 217 0.57 1.37 3.16
CA VAL A 217 0.00 1.77 1.89
C VAL A 217 0.45 0.78 0.82
N ALA A 218 -0.49 0.29 0.03
CA ALA A 218 -0.22 -0.53 -1.15
C ALA A 218 -0.56 0.29 -2.40
N THR A 219 0.36 0.39 -3.34
CA THR A 219 0.13 1.06 -4.62
C THR A 219 0.70 0.25 -5.77
N SER A 220 -0.05 0.19 -6.87
CA SER A 220 0.42 -0.35 -8.16
C SER A 220 0.72 0.77 -9.18
N ASP A 221 0.35 2.02 -8.87
CA ASP A 221 0.43 3.15 -9.82
C ASP A 221 1.87 3.54 -10.16
N ILE A 222 2.80 3.31 -9.26
CA ILE A 222 4.22 3.61 -9.48
C ILE A 222 4.74 2.81 -10.68
N PHE A 223 4.37 1.54 -10.77
CA PHE A 223 4.78 0.67 -11.86
C PHE A 223 4.11 1.01 -13.21
N SER A 224 2.97 1.68 -13.20
CA SER A 224 2.32 2.16 -14.44
C SER A 224 3.05 3.35 -15.05
N LYS A 225 3.86 4.06 -14.28
CA LYS A 225 4.68 5.21 -14.70
C LYS A 225 6.11 4.80 -15.05
N LEU A 226 6.56 3.62 -14.61
CA LEU A 226 7.85 3.04 -14.99
C LEU A 226 7.65 2.29 -16.31
N ASP A 227 8.39 2.71 -17.34
CA ASP A 227 8.45 1.96 -18.58
C ASP A 227 9.34 0.72 -18.36
N LEU A 228 8.70 -0.39 -17.99
CA LEU A 228 9.37 -1.67 -17.77
C LEU A 228 9.78 -2.35 -19.07
N SER A 229 9.42 -1.78 -20.24
CA SER A 229 9.77 -2.35 -21.55
C SER A 229 11.26 -2.17 -21.89
N ASP A 230 11.93 -1.23 -21.24
CA ASP A 230 13.34 -0.91 -21.44
C ASP A 230 14.29 -1.65 -20.45
N ILE A 231 13.74 -2.48 -19.55
CA ILE A 231 14.57 -3.30 -18.66
C ILE A 231 15.16 -4.45 -19.48
N GLY A 232 16.40 -4.28 -19.90
CA GLY A 232 17.13 -5.26 -20.70
C GLY A 232 17.93 -6.25 -19.85
N ASP A 233 18.34 -5.87 -18.66
CA ASP A 233 19.15 -6.69 -17.76
C ASP A 233 18.96 -6.32 -16.26
N ALA A 234 19.74 -6.96 -15.41
CA ALA A 234 19.66 -6.80 -13.96
C ALA A 234 20.12 -5.42 -13.46
N ASP A 235 21.07 -4.80 -14.17
CA ASP A 235 21.62 -3.49 -13.79
C ASP A 235 20.57 -2.41 -14.09
N ASP A 236 19.88 -2.48 -15.22
CA ASP A 236 18.75 -1.59 -15.56
C ASP A 236 17.63 -1.67 -14.51
N LEU A 237 17.33 -2.89 -14.02
CA LEU A 237 16.33 -3.09 -12.97
C LEU A 237 16.78 -2.46 -11.65
N GLN A 238 18.05 -2.64 -11.27
CA GLN A 238 18.60 -2.06 -10.04
C GLN A 238 18.54 -0.53 -10.08
N ASP A 239 18.96 0.08 -11.19
CA ASP A 239 18.89 1.53 -11.39
C ASP A 239 17.44 2.04 -11.25
N LYS A 240 16.45 1.31 -11.79
CA LYS A 240 15.04 1.67 -11.65
C LYS A 240 14.51 1.51 -10.21
N LEU A 241 14.99 0.51 -9.47
CA LEU A 241 14.65 0.34 -8.07
C LEU A 241 15.27 1.44 -7.20
N ASP A 242 16.48 1.88 -7.53
CA ASP A 242 17.14 2.98 -6.85
C ASP A 242 16.41 4.32 -7.15
N GLU A 243 16.02 4.59 -8.41
CA GLU A 243 15.16 5.73 -8.78
C GLU A 243 13.83 5.70 -7.99
N LEU A 244 13.23 4.53 -7.80
CA LEU A 244 12.00 4.37 -7.03
C LEU A 244 12.21 4.64 -5.54
N SER A 245 13.34 4.19 -4.99
CA SER A 245 13.74 4.48 -3.61
C SER A 245 13.93 5.98 -3.40
N ASP A 246 14.64 6.64 -4.30
CA ASP A 246 14.87 8.09 -4.26
C ASP A 246 13.57 8.89 -4.39
N ALA A 247 12.66 8.48 -5.29
CA ALA A 247 11.34 9.10 -5.44
C ALA A 247 10.45 8.91 -4.20
N THR A 248 10.62 7.79 -3.48
CA THR A 248 9.92 7.55 -2.20
C THR A 248 10.51 8.44 -1.10
N ASP A 249 11.80 8.76 -1.16
CA ASP A 249 12.46 9.67 -0.23
C ASP A 249 11.99 11.13 -0.41
N GLU A 250 11.75 11.57 -1.66
CA GLU A 250 11.19 12.91 -1.96
C GLU A 250 9.74 13.09 -1.49
N LEU A 251 8.98 12.00 -1.32
CA LEU A 251 7.60 12.06 -0.82
C LEU A 251 7.51 12.22 0.70
N VAL A 252 8.64 12.11 1.41
CA VAL A 252 8.73 12.13 2.89
C VAL A 252 9.31 13.45 3.42
N ASP A 253 9.88 14.29 2.56
CA ASP A 253 10.33 15.66 2.86
C ASP A 253 9.18 16.68 2.64
#